data_abf1a7165f7a7f9ea1efcac12a668e25
#
_entry.id   abf1a7165f7a7f9ea1efcac12a668e25
#
_cell.length_a   1.000
_cell.length_b   1.000
_cell.length_c   1.000
_cell.angle_alpha   90.00
_cell.angle_beta   90.00
_cell.angle_gamma   90.00
#
_symmetry.space_group_name_H-M   'P 1'
#
loop_
_entity.id
_entity.type
_entity.pdbx_description
1 polymer ?
#
loop_
_entity_poly.entity_id
_entity_poly.type
_entity_poly.pdbx_seq_one_letter_code
_entity_poly.pdbx_strand_id
1 'polypeptide(L)'
;MEKQTLGEIASQKLLEMIQRDGYTAGDKLPTEAELVELLGVGRNTVREALRILMSRNIVTIRQGSGTFISDKNGVSDDPLGFAMIEDRRKLTEDLIQVRVMLEPPIAALAAQNATVEDIRQLENILLGLEEQMILREDYADKDSQFHA
;
A
#
# COMPACT_ATOMS: atom_id res chain seq x y z
N MET A 1 30.61 -1.48 -8.09
CA MET A 1 29.31 -1.80 -8.72
C MET A 1 28.92 -3.20 -8.26
N GLU A 2 27.89 -3.32 -7.45
CA GLU A 2 27.34 -4.63 -7.08
C GLU A 2 26.75 -5.29 -8.33
N LYS A 3 27.11 -6.56 -8.53
CA LYS A 3 26.68 -7.34 -9.68
C LYS A 3 25.26 -7.83 -9.40
N GLN A 4 24.27 -7.30 -10.12
CA GLN A 4 22.89 -7.73 -10.00
C GLN A 4 22.76 -9.25 -10.25
N THR A 5 21.95 -9.91 -9.43
CA THR A 5 21.62 -11.32 -9.59
C THR A 5 20.67 -11.53 -10.78
N LEU A 6 20.58 -12.75 -11.31
CA LEU A 6 19.60 -13.08 -12.35
C LEU A 6 18.14 -12.88 -11.86
N GLY A 7 17.90 -13.12 -10.57
CA GLY A 7 16.61 -12.88 -9.94
C GLY A 7 16.22 -11.40 -9.93
N GLU A 8 17.17 -10.52 -9.60
CA GLU A 8 16.95 -9.06 -9.62
C GLU A 8 16.69 -8.54 -11.03
N ILE A 9 17.46 -8.99 -12.01
CA ILE A 9 17.25 -8.62 -13.42
C ILE A 9 15.87 -9.11 -13.90
N ALA A 10 15.49 -10.34 -13.55
CA ALA A 10 14.18 -10.89 -13.91
C ALA A 10 13.04 -10.16 -13.19
N SER A 11 13.23 -9.76 -11.90
CA SER A 11 12.23 -8.98 -11.17
C SER A 11 11.99 -7.60 -11.79
N GLN A 12 13.05 -6.96 -12.26
CA GLN A 12 12.94 -5.68 -12.96
C GLN A 12 12.19 -5.81 -14.29
N LYS A 13 12.51 -6.82 -15.10
CA LYS A 13 11.79 -7.10 -16.36
C LYS A 13 10.32 -7.42 -16.13
N LEU A 14 10.02 -8.18 -15.07
CA LEU A 14 8.64 -8.50 -14.69
C LEU A 14 7.87 -7.25 -14.27
N LEU A 15 8.50 -6.35 -13.51
CA LEU A 15 7.91 -5.07 -13.14
C LEU A 15 7.61 -4.18 -14.36
N GLU A 16 8.56 -4.10 -15.30
CA GLU A 16 8.37 -3.38 -16.56
C GLU A 16 7.23 -3.97 -17.40
N MET A 17 7.09 -5.30 -17.43
CA MET A 17 5.97 -5.97 -18.09
C MET A 17 4.64 -5.61 -17.41
N ILE A 18 4.56 -5.65 -16.08
CA ILE A 18 3.38 -5.28 -15.31
C ILE A 18 2.93 -3.85 -15.67
N GLN A 19 3.87 -2.91 -15.70
CA GLN A 19 3.58 -1.50 -16.01
C GLN A 19 3.17 -1.29 -17.47
N ARG A 20 3.91 -1.89 -18.41
CA ARG A 20 3.65 -1.78 -19.85
C ARG A 20 2.29 -2.36 -20.23
N ASP A 21 1.94 -3.51 -19.67
CA ASP A 21 0.73 -4.25 -20.04
C ASP A 21 -0.50 -3.77 -19.24
N GLY A 22 -0.33 -2.75 -18.35
CA GLY A 22 -1.42 -2.07 -17.66
C GLY A 22 -2.10 -2.90 -16.57
N TYR A 23 -1.38 -3.83 -15.93
CA TYR A 23 -1.92 -4.58 -14.80
C TYR A 23 -2.27 -3.66 -13.62
N THR A 24 -3.41 -3.91 -12.99
CA THR A 24 -3.93 -3.16 -11.85
C THR A 24 -4.07 -4.05 -10.61
N ALA A 25 -4.29 -3.44 -9.44
CA ALA A 25 -4.45 -4.15 -8.18
C ALA A 25 -5.55 -5.23 -8.28
N GLY A 26 -5.23 -6.46 -7.85
CA GLY A 26 -6.12 -7.61 -7.94
C GLY A 26 -6.02 -8.42 -9.23
N ASP A 27 -5.37 -7.91 -10.28
CA ASP A 27 -5.17 -8.65 -11.52
C ASP A 27 -4.27 -9.85 -11.31
N LYS A 28 -4.61 -10.95 -11.97
CA LYS A 28 -3.83 -12.18 -11.93
C LYS A 28 -2.70 -12.12 -12.96
N LEU A 29 -1.47 -12.37 -12.50
CA LEU A 29 -0.32 -12.52 -13.38
C LEU A 29 -0.32 -13.87 -14.11
N PRO A 30 0.41 -13.99 -15.23
CA PRO A 30 0.70 -15.26 -15.88
C PRO A 30 1.29 -16.27 -14.88
N THR A 31 1.07 -17.55 -15.15
CA THR A 31 1.62 -18.64 -14.35
C THR A 31 3.16 -18.66 -14.39
N GLU A 32 3.80 -19.31 -13.41
CA GLU A 32 5.26 -19.47 -13.42
C GLU A 32 5.79 -20.08 -14.74
N ALA A 33 5.04 -20.99 -15.36
CA ALA A 33 5.44 -21.61 -16.63
C ALA A 33 5.40 -20.61 -17.78
N GLU A 34 4.35 -19.82 -17.88
CA GLU A 34 4.22 -18.75 -18.88
C GLU A 34 5.27 -17.65 -18.67
N LEU A 35 5.55 -17.28 -17.40
CA LEU A 35 6.60 -16.31 -17.07
C LEU A 35 8.01 -16.82 -17.45
N VAL A 36 8.28 -18.12 -17.35
CA VAL A 36 9.53 -18.74 -17.83
C VAL A 36 9.71 -18.47 -19.32
N GLU A 37 8.67 -18.67 -20.11
CA GLU A 37 8.72 -18.45 -21.55
C GLU A 37 8.80 -16.96 -21.91
N LEU A 38 7.99 -16.11 -21.25
CA LEU A 38 7.95 -14.67 -21.50
C LEU A 38 9.27 -13.96 -21.14
N LEU A 39 9.89 -14.34 -20.03
CA LEU A 39 11.12 -13.72 -19.56
C LEU A 39 12.39 -14.40 -20.10
N GLY A 40 12.28 -15.62 -20.68
CA GLY A 40 13.39 -16.39 -21.20
C GLY A 40 14.40 -16.83 -20.12
N VAL A 41 13.91 -17.12 -18.90
CA VAL A 41 14.74 -17.51 -17.75
C VAL A 41 14.23 -18.80 -17.11
N GLY A 42 15.07 -19.44 -16.28
CA GLY A 42 14.70 -20.68 -15.59
C GLY A 42 13.62 -20.48 -14.51
N ARG A 43 12.91 -21.57 -14.16
CA ARG A 43 11.86 -21.57 -13.11
C ARG A 43 12.33 -21.00 -11.78
N ASN A 44 13.55 -21.34 -11.34
CA ASN A 44 14.10 -20.83 -10.09
C ASN A 44 14.29 -19.31 -10.12
N THR A 45 14.72 -18.76 -11.26
CA THR A 45 14.88 -17.32 -11.46
C THR A 45 13.52 -16.59 -11.45
N VAL A 46 12.48 -17.20 -12.07
CA VAL A 46 11.11 -16.65 -11.99
C VAL A 46 10.62 -16.62 -10.55
N ARG A 47 10.79 -17.70 -9.79
CA ARG A 47 10.40 -17.75 -8.38
C ARG A 47 11.12 -16.72 -7.53
N GLU A 48 12.42 -16.54 -7.77
CA GLU A 48 13.20 -15.50 -7.09
C GLU A 48 12.69 -14.11 -7.45
N ALA A 49 12.43 -13.83 -8.72
CA ALA A 49 11.84 -12.57 -9.16
C ALA A 49 10.48 -12.29 -8.50
N LEU A 50 9.60 -13.29 -8.43
CA LEU A 50 8.30 -13.15 -7.75
C LEU A 50 8.46 -12.91 -6.25
N ARG A 51 9.43 -13.57 -5.57
CA ARG A 51 9.73 -13.31 -4.15
C ARG A 51 10.23 -11.89 -3.92
N ILE A 52 11.09 -11.37 -4.81
CA ILE A 52 11.56 -9.97 -4.74
C ILE A 52 10.39 -9.01 -4.89
N LEU A 53 9.49 -9.22 -5.86
CA LEU A 53 8.32 -8.36 -6.03
C LEU A 53 7.32 -8.50 -4.86
N MET A 54 7.19 -9.70 -4.29
CA MET A 54 6.36 -9.92 -3.10
C MET A 54 6.93 -9.20 -1.88
N SER A 55 8.24 -9.26 -1.65
CA SER A 55 8.90 -8.54 -0.55
C SER A 55 8.80 -7.01 -0.66
N ARG A 56 8.55 -6.52 -1.89
CA ARG A 56 8.27 -5.11 -2.18
C ARG A 56 6.78 -4.78 -2.21
N ASN A 57 5.90 -5.69 -1.77
CA ASN A 57 4.44 -5.54 -1.80
C ASN A 57 3.85 -5.15 -3.18
N ILE A 58 4.52 -5.55 -4.26
CA ILE A 58 4.05 -5.33 -5.64
C ILE A 58 3.12 -6.47 -6.07
N VAL A 59 3.40 -7.68 -5.61
CA VAL A 59 2.58 -8.86 -5.90
C VAL A 59 2.24 -9.64 -4.62
N THR A 60 1.15 -10.38 -4.66
CA THR A 60 0.72 -11.31 -3.61
C THR A 60 0.61 -12.72 -4.20
N ILE A 61 1.23 -13.71 -3.55
CA ILE A 61 1.14 -15.12 -3.97
C ILE A 61 0.05 -15.79 -3.12
N ARG A 62 -1.00 -16.30 -3.79
CA ARG A 62 -2.07 -17.07 -3.15
C ARG A 62 -1.89 -18.54 -3.49
N GLN A 63 -1.63 -19.36 -2.47
CA GLN A 63 -1.36 -20.78 -2.65
C GLN A 63 -2.50 -21.48 -3.43
N GLY A 64 -2.17 -22.21 -4.49
CA GLY A 64 -3.13 -22.88 -5.36
C GLY A 64 -3.91 -21.97 -6.31
N SER A 65 -3.88 -20.64 -6.11
CA SER A 65 -4.64 -19.68 -6.93
C SER A 65 -3.76 -18.91 -7.93
N GLY A 66 -2.47 -18.72 -7.60
CA GLY A 66 -1.51 -18.01 -8.44
C GLY A 66 -0.96 -16.73 -7.81
N THR A 67 -0.38 -15.89 -8.65
CA THR A 67 0.19 -14.59 -8.27
C THR A 67 -0.72 -13.47 -8.77
N PHE A 68 -0.94 -12.46 -7.93
CA PHE A 68 -1.82 -11.33 -8.20
C PHE A 68 -1.09 -10.02 -7.92
N ILE A 69 -1.47 -8.95 -8.59
CA ILE A 69 -1.00 -7.60 -8.26
C ILE A 69 -1.53 -7.22 -6.88
N SER A 70 -0.65 -6.69 -6.04
CA SER A 70 -0.98 -6.23 -4.69
C SER A 70 -1.74 -4.90 -4.74
N ASP A 71 -2.66 -4.71 -3.82
CA ASP A 71 -3.33 -3.43 -3.56
C ASP A 71 -2.46 -2.44 -2.77
N LYS A 72 -1.34 -2.91 -2.22
CA LYS A 72 -0.40 -2.08 -1.44
C LYS A 72 0.52 -1.18 -2.28
N ASN A 73 0.50 -1.31 -3.60
CA ASN A 73 1.27 -0.48 -4.54
C ASN A 73 2.77 -0.34 -4.20
N GLY A 74 3.38 -1.39 -3.66
CA GLY A 74 4.78 -1.39 -3.27
C GLY A 74 5.09 -0.74 -1.92
N VAL A 75 4.09 -0.32 -1.16
CA VAL A 75 4.26 0.23 0.19
C VAL A 75 4.30 -0.90 1.21
N SER A 76 5.26 -0.87 2.15
CA SER A 76 5.32 -1.83 3.26
C SER A 76 4.23 -1.53 4.30
N ASP A 77 3.91 -2.51 5.16
CA ASP A 77 2.97 -2.30 6.26
C ASP A 77 3.51 -1.33 7.33
N ASP A 78 4.82 -1.17 7.39
CA ASP A 78 5.51 -0.24 8.29
C ASP A 78 6.62 0.50 7.51
N PRO A 79 6.25 1.45 6.63
CA PRO A 79 7.19 2.13 5.73
C PRO A 79 8.18 3.04 6.47
N LEU A 80 7.85 3.45 7.69
CA LEU A 80 8.67 4.35 8.50
C LEU A 80 9.36 3.64 9.66
N GLY A 81 9.18 2.32 9.82
CA GLY A 81 9.81 1.53 10.87
C GLY A 81 9.27 1.81 12.28
N PHE A 82 8.04 2.28 12.39
CA PHE A 82 7.43 2.65 13.67
C PHE A 82 7.27 1.46 14.62
N ALA A 83 7.15 0.24 14.08
CA ALA A 83 7.06 -0.98 14.88
C ALA A 83 8.30 -1.21 15.77
N MET A 84 9.46 -0.71 15.34
CA MET A 84 10.74 -0.88 16.04
C MET A 84 11.07 0.26 17.02
N ILE A 85 10.20 1.28 17.12
CA ILE A 85 10.41 2.40 18.04
C ILE A 85 9.96 2.00 19.44
N GLU A 86 10.89 2.04 20.42
CA GLU A 86 10.63 1.68 21.80
C GLU A 86 9.82 2.76 22.54
N ASP A 87 10.19 4.03 22.37
CA ASP A 87 9.48 5.17 22.99
C ASP A 87 8.23 5.56 22.20
N ARG A 88 7.15 4.80 22.47
CA ARG A 88 5.83 5.03 21.86
C ARG A 88 5.25 6.39 22.19
N ARG A 89 5.52 6.90 23.41
CA ARG A 89 5.01 8.20 23.82
C ARG A 89 5.65 9.31 23.00
N LYS A 90 6.99 9.29 22.90
CA LYS A 90 7.73 10.25 22.10
C LYS A 90 7.32 10.21 20.62
N LEU A 91 7.16 9.01 20.04
CA LEU A 91 6.64 8.84 18.70
C LEU A 91 5.28 9.52 18.53
N THR A 92 4.34 9.29 19.46
CA THR A 92 3.00 9.90 19.40
C THR A 92 3.08 11.43 19.45
N GLU A 93 3.92 11.99 20.34
CA GLU A 93 4.12 13.43 20.45
C GLU A 93 4.68 14.03 19.14
N ASP A 94 5.66 13.35 18.52
CA ASP A 94 6.26 13.78 17.25
C ASP A 94 5.25 13.69 16.09
N LEU A 95 4.45 12.62 16.03
CA LEU A 95 3.39 12.47 15.02
C LEU A 95 2.31 13.55 15.15
N ILE A 96 1.89 13.89 16.36
CA ILE A 96 0.94 14.99 16.60
C ILE A 96 1.53 16.31 16.08
N GLN A 97 2.81 16.60 16.30
CA GLN A 97 3.45 17.79 15.77
C GLN A 97 3.42 17.84 14.23
N VAL A 98 3.71 16.70 13.58
CA VAL A 98 3.63 16.59 12.11
C VAL A 98 2.19 16.83 11.63
N ARG A 99 1.18 16.24 12.28
CA ARG A 99 -0.23 16.48 11.96
C ARG A 99 -0.62 17.96 12.07
N VAL A 100 -0.24 18.62 13.15
CA VAL A 100 -0.50 20.07 13.36
C VAL A 100 0.12 20.94 12.25
N MET A 101 1.26 20.52 11.68
CA MET A 101 1.87 21.25 10.57
C MET A 101 1.21 20.97 9.21
N LEU A 102 0.72 19.76 8.99
CA LEU A 102 0.22 19.31 7.68
C LEU A 102 -1.31 19.44 7.52
N GLU A 103 -2.08 19.16 8.57
CA GLU A 103 -3.54 19.09 8.45
C GLU A 103 -4.21 20.43 8.11
N PRO A 104 -3.83 21.61 8.69
CA PRO A 104 -4.48 22.85 8.33
C PRO A 104 -4.37 23.23 6.85
N PRO A 105 -3.20 23.18 6.19
CA PRO A 105 -3.12 23.44 4.76
C PRO A 105 -3.82 22.37 3.91
N ILE A 106 -3.83 21.10 4.32
CA ILE A 106 -4.57 20.03 3.63
C ILE A 106 -6.09 20.31 3.72
N ALA A 107 -6.61 20.63 4.90
CA ALA A 107 -8.01 20.97 5.08
C ALA A 107 -8.44 22.20 4.25
N ALA A 108 -7.57 23.21 4.14
CA ALA A 108 -7.81 24.37 3.29
C ALA A 108 -7.89 24.00 1.80
N LEU A 109 -7.03 23.09 1.32
CA LEU A 109 -7.07 22.58 -0.05
C LEU A 109 -8.31 21.71 -0.29
N ALA A 110 -8.66 20.85 0.65
CA ALA A 110 -9.86 20.04 0.59
C ALA A 110 -11.11 20.91 0.49
N ALA A 111 -11.23 21.94 1.33
CA ALA A 111 -12.36 22.88 1.32
C ALA A 111 -12.51 23.64 -0.02
N GLN A 112 -11.41 23.89 -0.74
CA GLN A 112 -11.43 24.53 -2.06
C GLN A 112 -11.91 23.60 -3.18
N ASN A 113 -11.73 22.30 -3.04
CA ASN A 113 -11.98 21.32 -4.09
C ASN A 113 -13.18 20.40 -3.80
N ALA A 114 -13.68 20.40 -2.55
CA ALA A 114 -14.75 19.51 -2.13
C ALA A 114 -16.06 19.78 -2.88
N THR A 115 -16.71 18.70 -3.30
CA THR A 115 -18.08 18.72 -3.83
C THR A 115 -19.09 18.65 -2.70
N VAL A 116 -20.37 18.91 -3.03
CA VAL A 116 -21.48 18.74 -2.05
C VAL A 116 -21.56 17.29 -1.55
N GLU A 117 -21.21 16.32 -2.41
CA GLU A 117 -21.22 14.91 -2.02
C GLU A 117 -20.09 14.58 -1.05
N ASP A 118 -18.89 15.13 -1.26
CA ASP A 118 -17.76 14.95 -0.34
C ASP A 118 -18.10 15.51 1.05
N ILE A 119 -18.73 16.68 1.12
CA ILE A 119 -19.19 17.26 2.39
C ILE A 119 -20.20 16.35 3.10
N ARG A 120 -21.17 15.78 2.37
CA ARG A 120 -22.13 14.83 2.97
C ARG A 120 -21.45 13.57 3.49
N GLN A 121 -20.46 13.04 2.78
CA GLN A 121 -19.70 11.88 3.24
C GLN A 121 -18.93 12.20 4.51
N LEU A 122 -18.26 13.35 4.59
CA LEU A 122 -17.56 13.79 5.80
C LEU A 122 -18.53 13.98 6.98
N GLU A 123 -19.69 14.59 6.78
CA GLU A 123 -20.72 14.72 7.81
C GLU A 123 -21.18 13.35 8.36
N ASN A 124 -21.39 12.36 7.48
CA ASN A 124 -21.77 11.02 7.89
C ASN A 124 -20.66 10.31 8.68
N ILE A 125 -19.40 10.49 8.29
CA ILE A 125 -18.24 9.94 9.02
C ILE A 125 -18.16 10.58 10.41
N LEU A 126 -18.30 11.90 10.53
CA LEU A 126 -18.27 12.62 11.80
C LEU A 126 -19.39 12.17 12.75
N LEU A 127 -20.62 12.02 12.24
CA LEU A 127 -21.73 11.50 13.05
C LEU A 127 -21.43 10.09 13.58
N GLY A 128 -20.88 9.22 12.74
CA GLY A 128 -20.46 7.88 13.18
C GLY A 128 -19.32 7.89 14.20
N LEU A 129 -18.37 8.83 14.08
CA LEU A 129 -17.31 9.06 15.07
C LEU A 129 -17.89 9.49 16.43
N GLU A 130 -18.77 10.49 16.43
CA GLU A 130 -19.40 10.99 17.66
C GLU A 130 -20.18 9.88 18.37
N GLU A 131 -20.93 9.06 17.63
CA GLU A 131 -21.68 7.91 18.17
C GLU A 131 -20.74 6.91 18.85
N GLN A 132 -19.65 6.49 18.16
CA GLN A 132 -18.68 5.54 18.73
C GLN A 132 -17.97 6.11 19.97
N MET A 133 -17.63 7.39 19.96
CA MET A 133 -17.04 8.07 21.12
C MET A 133 -18.01 8.10 22.32
N ILE A 134 -19.30 8.36 22.11
CA ILE A 134 -20.34 8.33 23.17
C ILE A 134 -20.48 6.92 23.73
N LEU A 135 -20.46 5.90 22.86
CA LEU A 135 -20.58 4.50 23.26
C LEU A 135 -19.29 3.92 23.83
N ARG A 136 -18.18 4.67 23.80
CA ARG A 136 -16.82 4.22 24.18
C ARG A 136 -16.34 3.01 23.38
N GLU A 137 -16.74 2.93 22.14
CA GLU A 137 -16.29 1.93 21.18
C GLU A 137 -14.99 2.37 20.50
N ASP A 138 -14.34 1.43 19.78
CA ASP A 138 -13.16 1.75 18.96
C ASP A 138 -13.59 2.55 17.73
N TYR A 139 -13.03 3.74 17.55
CA TYR A 139 -13.31 4.66 16.46
C TYR A 139 -12.15 4.84 15.48
N ALA A 140 -11.08 4.04 15.60
CA ALA A 140 -9.87 4.19 14.80
C ALA A 140 -10.13 4.09 13.29
N ASP A 141 -11.04 3.19 12.88
CA ASP A 141 -11.40 3.03 11.46
C ASP A 141 -12.13 4.28 10.91
N LYS A 142 -13.01 4.89 11.71
CA LYS A 142 -13.73 6.12 11.33
C LYS A 142 -12.80 7.32 11.30
N ASP A 143 -11.90 7.44 12.26
CA ASP A 143 -10.85 8.46 12.28
C ASP A 143 -9.98 8.36 11.02
N SER A 144 -9.56 7.16 10.65
CA SER A 144 -8.80 6.91 9.43
C SER A 144 -9.57 7.29 8.17
N GLN A 145 -10.88 7.00 8.10
CA GLN A 145 -11.73 7.38 6.96
C GLN A 145 -11.90 8.89 6.84
N PHE A 146 -11.95 9.61 7.96
CA PHE A 146 -12.08 11.07 7.97
C PHE A 146 -10.84 11.77 7.40
N HIS A 147 -9.66 11.20 7.64
CA HIS A 147 -8.38 11.76 7.18
C HIS A 147 -7.93 11.25 5.81
N ALA A 148 -8.63 10.28 5.18
CA ALA A 148 -8.32 9.73 3.86
C ALA A 148 -8.82 10.64 2.73
#